data_d883e92c4d65c8e0c7647c1efa7bf814
#
_entry.id   d883e92c4d65c8e0c7647c1efa7bf814
#
_cell.length_a   1.000
_cell.length_b   1.000
_cell.length_c   1.000
_cell.angle_alpha   90.00
_cell.angle_beta   90.00
_cell.angle_gamma   90.00
#
_symmetry.space_group_name_H-M   'P 1'
#
loop_
_entity.id
_entity.type
_entity.pdbx_description
1 polymer ?
#
loop_
_entity_poly.entity_id
_entity_poly.type
_entity_poly.pdbx_seq_one_letter_code
_entity_poly.pdbx_strand_id
1 'polypeptide(L)'
;DRNRSVLVRVPLGWQNIDDSMFRDANPNEPPIAGLPNDSQTIELRSPDGSAAIHLLLACIVVAARIGLTRPGMADYASKRKVDGDASQTPGLDQMPSSCFEAAGRLLTQREDYEEGGVFPAGLIDSWAARLVELGDMHLRDDLADSRVSVEELVERYFHIG
;
A
#
# COMPACT_ATOMS: atom_id res chain seq x y z
N ASP A 1 9.97 2.23 12.26
CA ASP A 1 9.92 3.56 11.68
C ASP A 1 8.55 4.22 11.89
N ARG A 2 8.53 5.52 12.17
CA ARG A 2 7.31 6.32 12.36
C ARG A 2 6.90 7.08 11.08
N ASN A 3 7.56 6.77 9.96
CA ASN A 3 7.30 7.43 8.69
C ASN A 3 5.86 7.18 8.21
N ARG A 4 5.11 8.25 7.95
CA ARG A 4 3.73 8.21 7.46
C ARG A 4 3.60 8.60 5.99
N SER A 5 4.70 9.00 5.35
CA SER A 5 4.72 9.46 3.95
C SER A 5 4.95 8.35 2.94
N VAL A 6 5.17 7.10 3.40
CA VAL A 6 5.43 5.93 2.54
C VAL A 6 4.23 5.03 2.41
N LEU A 7 4.09 4.39 1.24
CA LEU A 7 3.05 3.41 0.95
C LEU A 7 3.22 2.12 1.75
N VAL A 8 4.43 1.60 1.80
CA VAL A 8 4.81 0.39 2.53
C VAL A 8 5.72 0.76 3.67
N ARG A 9 5.36 0.38 4.88
CA ARG A 9 6.12 0.65 6.09
C ARG A 9 6.48 -0.65 6.79
N VAL A 10 7.72 -0.74 7.26
CA VAL A 10 8.12 -1.71 8.26
C VAL A 10 8.02 -1.00 9.62
N PRO A 11 7.00 -1.31 10.44
CA PRO A 11 6.84 -0.66 11.75
C PRO A 11 8.06 -0.88 12.63
N LEU A 12 8.23 -0.03 13.62
CA LEU A 12 9.13 -0.32 14.73
C LEU A 12 8.56 -1.52 15.45
N GLY A 13 8.98 -2.70 15.01
CA GLY A 13 8.69 -3.92 15.74
C GLY A 13 9.48 -3.95 17.05
N TRP A 14 9.27 -4.97 17.81
CA TRP A 14 10.02 -5.26 19.02
C TRP A 14 11.43 -5.76 18.66
N GLN A 15 12.12 -5.06 17.73
CA GLN A 15 13.49 -5.39 17.36
C GLN A 15 14.40 -5.02 18.54
N ASN A 16 15.28 -5.94 18.90
CA ASN A 16 16.21 -5.77 20.01
C ASN A 16 15.55 -5.60 21.40
N ILE A 17 14.40 -6.22 21.62
CA ILE A 17 13.98 -6.45 22.98
C ILE A 17 15.03 -7.40 23.58
N ASP A 18 15.87 -6.84 24.43
CA ASP A 18 16.56 -7.66 25.38
C ASP A 18 15.63 -7.94 26.58
N ASP A 19 15.90 -8.95 27.32
CA ASP A 19 15.14 -9.29 28.50
C ASP A 19 15.63 -8.53 29.75
N SER A 20 16.38 -7.45 29.59
CA SER A 20 17.00 -6.69 30.70
C SER A 20 15.96 -6.17 31.67
N MET A 21 14.93 -5.49 31.20
CA MET A 21 13.84 -5.01 32.05
C MET A 21 13.09 -6.16 32.77
N PHE A 22 12.90 -7.28 32.06
CA PHE A 22 12.27 -8.46 32.67
C PHE A 22 13.14 -9.04 33.75
N ARG A 23 14.46 -9.18 33.52
CA ARG A 23 15.44 -9.67 34.51
C ARG A 23 15.55 -8.76 35.73
N ASP A 24 15.54 -7.44 35.48
CA ASP A 24 15.60 -6.48 36.58
C ASP A 24 14.34 -6.54 37.45
N ALA A 25 13.18 -6.75 36.85
CA ALA A 25 11.92 -6.90 37.58
C ALA A 25 11.74 -8.31 38.21
N ASN A 26 12.34 -9.33 37.62
CA ASN A 26 12.17 -10.75 38.05
C ASN A 26 13.52 -11.49 38.12
N PRO A 27 14.40 -11.10 39.04
CA PRO A 27 15.79 -11.58 39.08
C PRO A 27 15.94 -13.10 39.34
N ASN A 28 14.87 -13.73 39.81
CA ASN A 28 14.87 -15.20 40.12
C ASN A 28 14.20 -16.03 39.02
N GLU A 29 13.68 -15.39 37.96
CA GLU A 29 13.06 -16.11 36.84
C GLU A 29 14.10 -16.49 35.78
N PRO A 30 13.90 -17.62 35.08
CA PRO A 30 14.79 -17.96 33.97
C PRO A 30 14.69 -16.95 32.85
N PRO A 31 15.76 -16.74 32.06
CA PRO A 31 15.71 -15.90 30.88
C PRO A 31 14.59 -16.32 29.95
N ILE A 32 13.89 -15.33 29.35
CA ILE A 32 12.85 -15.61 28.36
C ILE A 32 13.57 -16.22 27.14
N ALA A 33 13.37 -17.52 26.91
CA ALA A 33 13.91 -18.20 25.75
C ALA A 33 13.08 -17.76 24.49
N GLY A 34 13.79 -17.18 23.53
CA GLY A 34 13.16 -16.79 22.25
C GLY A 34 12.19 -15.64 22.43
N LEU A 35 12.70 -14.45 22.80
CA LEU A 35 11.95 -13.22 22.53
C LEU A 35 11.71 -13.18 21.01
N PRO A 36 10.44 -13.22 20.60
CA PRO A 36 10.14 -13.42 19.20
C PRO A 36 10.54 -12.20 18.39
N ASN A 37 11.55 -12.34 17.52
CA ASN A 37 11.63 -11.51 16.31
C ASN A 37 10.44 -11.80 15.37
N ASP A 38 9.53 -12.65 15.77
CA ASP A 38 8.47 -13.25 14.97
C ASP A 38 7.28 -12.30 14.75
N SER A 39 7.27 -11.16 15.42
CA SER A 39 6.22 -10.14 15.28
C SER A 39 6.53 -9.06 14.25
N GLN A 40 7.55 -9.24 13.41
CA GLN A 40 7.87 -8.28 12.38
C GLN A 40 6.80 -8.31 11.29
N THR A 41 6.12 -7.21 11.12
CA THR A 41 5.08 -7.04 10.11
C THR A 41 5.51 -6.04 9.04
N ILE A 42 4.85 -6.11 7.89
CA ILE A 42 4.89 -5.09 6.84
C ILE A 42 3.51 -4.48 6.77
N GLU A 43 3.42 -3.17 6.85
CA GLU A 43 2.17 -2.42 6.77
C GLU A 43 2.02 -1.83 5.36
N LEU A 44 0.98 -2.27 4.64
CA LEU A 44 0.53 -1.61 3.41
C LEU A 44 -0.53 -0.57 3.77
N ARG A 45 -0.33 0.69 3.40
CA ARG A 45 -1.09 1.83 3.89
C ARG A 45 -2.06 2.44 2.86
N SER A 46 -2.12 1.90 1.64
CA SER A 46 -3.00 2.43 0.61
C SER A 46 -4.47 2.01 0.69
N PRO A 47 -4.81 0.81 1.17
CA PRO A 47 -6.21 0.39 1.20
C PRO A 47 -7.03 1.24 2.16
N ASP A 48 -8.27 1.51 1.78
CA ASP A 48 -9.28 2.16 2.59
C ASP A 48 -10.41 1.20 2.99
N GLY A 49 -11.42 1.71 3.72
CA GLY A 49 -12.53 0.92 4.22
C GLY A 49 -13.49 0.43 3.13
N SER A 50 -13.43 0.98 1.92
CA SER A 50 -14.25 0.60 0.76
C SER A 50 -13.59 -0.44 -0.16
N ALA A 51 -12.35 -0.86 0.18
CA ALA A 51 -11.61 -1.80 -0.64
C ALA A 51 -12.32 -3.15 -0.78
N ALA A 52 -12.41 -3.67 -2.00
CA ALA A 52 -12.86 -5.04 -2.27
C ALA A 52 -11.83 -6.04 -1.73
N ILE A 53 -12.02 -6.51 -0.49
CA ILE A 53 -11.02 -7.26 0.29
C ILE A 53 -10.45 -8.45 -0.47
N HIS A 54 -11.27 -9.22 -1.17
CA HIS A 54 -10.79 -10.40 -1.90
C HIS A 54 -9.84 -10.01 -3.05
N LEU A 55 -10.17 -8.95 -3.78
CA LEU A 55 -9.32 -8.43 -4.85
C LEU A 55 -8.04 -7.81 -4.29
N LEU A 56 -8.15 -7.06 -3.20
CA LEU A 56 -6.99 -6.50 -2.49
C LEU A 56 -6.01 -7.58 -2.06
N LEU A 57 -6.50 -8.65 -1.42
CA LEU A 57 -5.65 -9.77 -1.00
C LEU A 57 -4.99 -10.46 -2.20
N ALA A 58 -5.74 -10.69 -3.28
CA ALA A 58 -5.18 -11.24 -4.50
C ALA A 58 -4.08 -10.35 -5.10
N CYS A 59 -4.28 -9.03 -5.14
CA CYS A 59 -3.27 -8.07 -5.58
C CYS A 59 -2.01 -8.11 -4.70
N ILE A 60 -2.16 -8.18 -3.37
CA ILE A 60 -1.03 -8.28 -2.44
C ILE A 60 -0.24 -9.57 -2.71
N VAL A 61 -0.91 -10.69 -2.92
CA VAL A 61 -0.24 -11.98 -3.23
C VAL A 61 0.50 -11.91 -4.56
N VAL A 62 -0.12 -11.32 -5.60
CA VAL A 62 0.55 -11.12 -6.90
C VAL A 62 1.78 -10.24 -6.74
N ALA A 63 1.66 -9.10 -6.04
CA ALA A 63 2.79 -8.20 -5.81
C ALA A 63 3.92 -8.87 -5.00
N ALA A 64 3.57 -9.64 -3.96
CA ALA A 64 4.55 -10.40 -3.17
C ALA A 64 5.25 -11.46 -4.02
N ARG A 65 4.52 -12.20 -4.84
CA ARG A 65 5.10 -13.17 -5.78
C ARG A 65 6.12 -12.50 -6.71
N ILE A 66 5.74 -11.39 -7.32
CA ILE A 66 6.63 -10.61 -8.20
C ILE A 66 7.88 -10.17 -7.45
N GLY A 67 7.72 -9.61 -6.25
CA GLY A 67 8.84 -9.17 -5.42
C GLY A 67 9.80 -10.29 -5.02
N LEU A 68 9.30 -11.51 -4.83
CA LEU A 68 10.10 -12.67 -4.44
C LEU A 68 10.74 -13.41 -5.64
N THR A 69 10.13 -13.35 -6.81
CA THR A 69 10.54 -14.20 -7.94
C THR A 69 11.18 -13.45 -9.11
N ARG A 70 10.82 -12.19 -9.33
CA ARG A 70 11.35 -11.40 -10.45
C ARG A 70 12.79 -10.95 -10.15
N PRO A 71 13.75 -11.18 -11.06
CA PRO A 71 15.13 -10.72 -10.88
C PRO A 71 15.21 -9.19 -10.68
N GLY A 72 16.13 -8.76 -9.82
CA GLY A 72 16.40 -7.33 -9.57
C GLY A 72 15.47 -6.64 -8.58
N MET A 73 14.48 -7.33 -8.01
CA MET A 73 13.52 -6.71 -7.09
C MET A 73 14.14 -6.29 -5.75
N ALA A 74 15.19 -6.95 -5.29
CA ALA A 74 15.93 -6.53 -4.10
C ALA A 74 16.61 -5.17 -4.31
N ASP A 75 17.25 -4.97 -5.47
CA ASP A 75 17.87 -3.70 -5.83
C ASP A 75 16.81 -2.61 -6.04
N TYR A 76 15.69 -2.97 -6.65
CA TYR A 76 14.54 -2.07 -6.82
C TYR A 76 14.03 -1.57 -5.47
N ALA A 77 13.83 -2.45 -4.50
CA ALA A 77 13.38 -2.11 -3.16
C ALA A 77 14.41 -1.25 -2.41
N SER A 78 15.70 -1.62 -2.50
CA SER A 78 16.79 -0.87 -1.85
C SER A 78 16.87 0.59 -2.31
N LYS A 79 16.67 0.85 -3.60
CA LYS A 79 16.68 2.20 -4.18
C LYS A 79 15.48 3.05 -3.76
N ARG A 80 14.42 2.44 -3.26
CA ARG A 80 13.16 3.09 -2.83
C ARG A 80 13.00 3.13 -1.32
N LYS A 81 13.99 2.65 -0.59
CA LYS A 81 14.01 2.77 0.87
C LYS A 81 14.18 4.24 1.26
N VAL A 82 13.30 4.72 2.13
CA VAL A 82 13.30 6.09 2.64
C VAL A 82 13.32 6.05 4.16
N ASP A 83 14.30 6.73 4.75
CA ASP A 83 14.44 6.85 6.21
C ASP A 83 13.90 8.19 6.76
N GLY A 84 13.31 9.03 5.90
CA GLY A 84 12.76 10.34 6.24
C GLY A 84 11.42 10.59 5.55
N ASP A 85 11.06 11.84 5.35
CA ASP A 85 9.85 12.22 4.64
C ASP A 85 9.97 11.92 3.14
N ALA A 86 9.17 10.96 2.66
CA ALA A 86 9.16 10.56 1.24
C ALA A 86 8.70 11.69 0.32
N SER A 87 7.88 12.63 0.79
CA SER A 87 7.41 13.76 0.00
C SER A 87 8.55 14.71 -0.40
N GLN A 88 9.66 14.70 0.34
CA GLN A 88 10.84 15.50 0.08
C GLN A 88 11.95 14.73 -0.66
N THR A 89 11.71 13.46 -1.00
CA THR A 89 12.72 12.62 -1.65
C THR A 89 12.49 12.61 -3.17
N PRO A 90 13.40 13.22 -3.96
CA PRO A 90 13.25 13.24 -5.42
C PRO A 90 13.37 11.85 -6.03
N GLY A 91 12.68 11.62 -7.14
CA GLY A 91 12.79 10.39 -7.93
C GLY A 91 12.02 9.18 -7.40
N LEU A 92 11.19 9.36 -6.38
CA LEU A 92 10.24 8.35 -5.95
C LEU A 92 8.99 8.36 -6.82
N ASP A 93 8.48 7.17 -7.13
CA ASP A 93 7.19 7.01 -7.80
C ASP A 93 6.07 7.55 -6.91
N GLN A 94 5.15 8.29 -7.49
CA GLN A 94 3.97 8.80 -6.81
C GLN A 94 2.79 7.86 -7.01
N MET A 95 1.91 7.80 -6.01
CA MET A 95 0.62 7.13 -6.17
C MET A 95 -0.23 7.87 -7.21
N PRO A 96 -1.12 7.17 -7.94
CA PRO A 96 -2.10 7.82 -8.79
C PRO A 96 -2.88 8.88 -8.01
N SER A 97 -3.09 10.03 -8.62
CA SER A 97 -3.82 11.15 -8.01
C SER A 97 -5.33 11.09 -8.25
N SER A 98 -5.77 10.18 -9.12
CA SER A 98 -7.16 9.97 -9.51
C SER A 98 -7.42 8.51 -9.87
N CYS A 99 -8.70 8.12 -9.85
CA CYS A 99 -9.13 6.81 -10.34
C CYS A 99 -8.86 6.65 -11.84
N PHE A 100 -8.97 7.74 -12.60
CA PHE A 100 -8.61 7.75 -14.02
C PHE A 100 -7.12 7.36 -14.23
N GLU A 101 -6.22 7.96 -13.46
CA GLU A 101 -4.79 7.66 -13.53
C GLU A 101 -4.50 6.23 -13.05
N ALA A 102 -5.20 5.78 -12.01
CA ALA A 102 -5.11 4.41 -11.51
C ALA A 102 -5.53 3.38 -12.56
N ALA A 103 -6.61 3.67 -13.32
CA ALA A 103 -7.05 2.83 -14.45
C ALA A 103 -5.96 2.70 -15.52
N GLY A 104 -5.33 3.80 -15.88
CA GLY A 104 -4.22 3.80 -16.85
C GLY A 104 -3.05 2.93 -16.40
N ARG A 105 -2.66 3.03 -15.12
CA ARG A 105 -1.60 2.18 -14.54
C ARG A 105 -1.99 0.71 -14.49
N LEU A 106 -3.24 0.41 -14.10
CA LEU A 106 -3.75 -0.96 -14.09
C LEU A 106 -3.66 -1.61 -15.48
N LEU A 107 -4.09 -0.91 -16.52
CA LEU A 107 -4.01 -1.39 -17.90
C LEU A 107 -2.58 -1.57 -18.39
N THR A 108 -1.68 -0.67 -18.01
CA THR A 108 -0.25 -0.75 -18.38
C THR A 108 0.44 -1.95 -17.72
N GLN A 109 0.02 -2.32 -16.51
CA GLN A 109 0.59 -3.42 -15.73
C GLN A 109 -0.24 -4.70 -15.79
N ARG A 110 -1.19 -4.80 -16.73
CA ARG A 110 -2.16 -5.91 -16.78
C ARG A 110 -1.51 -7.29 -16.83
N GLU A 111 -0.39 -7.42 -17.53
CA GLU A 111 0.34 -8.69 -17.64
C GLU A 111 0.74 -9.24 -16.27
N ASP A 112 1.14 -8.37 -15.35
CA ASP A 112 1.52 -8.76 -13.99
C ASP A 112 0.35 -9.35 -13.20
N TYR A 113 -0.87 -8.87 -13.46
CA TYR A 113 -2.10 -9.34 -12.80
C TYR A 113 -2.68 -10.58 -13.47
N GLU A 114 -2.60 -10.67 -14.80
CA GLU A 114 -3.14 -11.79 -15.58
C GLU A 114 -2.22 -13.01 -15.57
N GLU A 115 -0.93 -12.83 -15.28
CA GLU A 115 0.04 -13.91 -15.20
C GLU A 115 -0.40 -14.98 -14.20
N GLY A 116 -0.41 -16.25 -14.66
CA GLY A 116 -0.87 -17.38 -13.86
C GLY A 116 -2.40 -17.49 -13.73
N GLY A 117 -3.17 -16.66 -14.44
CA GLY A 117 -4.63 -16.74 -14.48
C GLY A 117 -5.33 -16.30 -13.18
N VAL A 118 -4.63 -15.56 -12.31
CA VAL A 118 -5.23 -15.06 -11.04
C VAL A 118 -6.31 -14.03 -11.33
N PHE A 119 -6.04 -13.09 -12.23
CA PHE A 119 -7.01 -12.08 -12.66
C PHE A 119 -7.38 -12.32 -14.12
N PRO A 120 -8.64 -12.67 -14.43
CA PRO A 120 -9.10 -12.74 -15.82
C PRO A 120 -9.02 -11.38 -16.53
N ALA A 121 -8.69 -11.36 -17.81
CA ALA A 121 -8.61 -10.14 -18.61
C ALA A 121 -9.89 -9.30 -18.54
N GLY A 122 -11.06 -9.94 -18.61
CA GLY A 122 -12.36 -9.24 -18.48
C GLY A 122 -12.57 -8.56 -17.14
N LEU A 123 -11.96 -9.03 -16.06
CA LEU A 123 -12.01 -8.37 -14.77
C LEU A 123 -11.19 -7.09 -14.78
N ILE A 124 -9.96 -7.14 -15.31
CA ILE A 124 -9.09 -5.97 -15.43
C ILE A 124 -9.74 -4.88 -16.28
N ASP A 125 -10.31 -5.26 -17.44
CA ASP A 125 -11.01 -4.31 -18.33
C ASP A 125 -12.23 -3.70 -17.63
N SER A 126 -13.04 -4.50 -16.93
CA SER A 126 -14.21 -4.03 -16.19
C SER A 126 -13.84 -3.05 -15.08
N TRP A 127 -12.78 -3.35 -14.32
CA TRP A 127 -12.32 -2.47 -13.26
C TRP A 127 -11.75 -1.16 -13.79
N ALA A 128 -10.93 -1.21 -14.83
CA ALA A 128 -10.41 -0.01 -15.47
C ALA A 128 -11.53 0.89 -16.00
N ALA A 129 -12.56 0.30 -16.64
CA ALA A 129 -13.73 1.05 -17.10
C ALA A 129 -14.46 1.73 -15.94
N ARG A 130 -14.72 1.01 -14.84
CA ARG A 130 -15.38 1.57 -13.65
C ARG A 130 -14.61 2.73 -13.02
N LEU A 131 -13.28 2.63 -12.93
CA LEU A 131 -12.43 3.70 -12.44
C LEU A 131 -12.51 4.95 -13.33
N VAL A 132 -12.56 4.77 -14.66
CA VAL A 132 -12.72 5.87 -15.62
C VAL A 132 -14.10 6.54 -15.50
N GLU A 133 -15.16 5.76 -15.28
CA GLU A 133 -16.53 6.26 -15.12
C GLU A 133 -16.70 7.21 -13.92
N LEU A 134 -15.81 7.14 -12.92
CA LEU A 134 -15.83 8.07 -11.79
C LEU A 134 -15.54 9.52 -12.20
N GLY A 135 -14.87 9.73 -13.33
CA GLY A 135 -14.69 11.06 -13.95
C GLY A 135 -13.93 12.05 -13.06
N ASP A 136 -12.94 11.56 -12.28
CA ASP A 136 -12.22 12.31 -11.26
C ASP A 136 -10.89 12.93 -11.73
N MET A 137 -10.60 12.88 -13.04
CA MET A 137 -9.32 13.35 -13.61
C MET A 137 -8.95 14.77 -13.19
N HIS A 138 -9.93 15.66 -13.12
CA HIS A 138 -9.75 17.08 -12.80
C HIS A 138 -10.30 17.48 -11.43
N LEU A 139 -10.70 16.50 -10.62
CA LEU A 139 -11.40 16.73 -9.35
C LEU A 139 -10.63 17.64 -8.39
N ARG A 140 -9.30 17.52 -8.36
CA ARG A 140 -8.45 18.38 -7.50
C ARG A 140 -8.51 19.85 -7.93
N ASP A 141 -8.48 20.10 -9.25
CA ASP A 141 -8.56 21.45 -9.81
C ASP A 141 -9.98 22.01 -9.65
N ASP A 142 -10.99 21.17 -9.86
CA ASP A 142 -12.39 21.52 -9.67
C ASP A 142 -12.72 21.93 -8.24
N LEU A 143 -12.11 21.26 -7.26
CA LEU A 143 -12.19 21.64 -5.85
C LEU A 143 -11.46 22.94 -5.55
N ALA A 144 -10.23 23.09 -6.07
CA ALA A 144 -9.44 24.30 -5.85
C ALA A 144 -10.14 25.55 -6.43
N ASP A 145 -10.78 25.38 -7.57
CA ASP A 145 -11.54 26.44 -8.27
C ASP A 145 -12.98 26.60 -7.76
N SER A 146 -13.37 25.87 -6.72
CA SER A 146 -14.74 25.84 -6.16
C SER A 146 -15.82 25.48 -7.20
N ARG A 147 -15.47 24.70 -8.22
CA ARG A 147 -16.43 24.19 -9.23
C ARG A 147 -17.23 22.99 -8.69
N VAL A 148 -16.71 22.32 -7.69
CA VAL A 148 -17.34 21.22 -6.95
C VAL A 148 -17.22 21.53 -5.47
N SER A 149 -18.30 21.36 -4.73
CA SER A 149 -18.29 21.52 -3.26
C SER A 149 -17.87 20.26 -2.54
N VAL A 150 -17.44 20.40 -1.28
CA VAL A 150 -17.12 19.24 -0.42
C VAL A 150 -18.37 18.40 -0.16
N GLU A 151 -19.54 19.03 -0.02
CA GLU A 151 -20.83 18.37 0.18
C GLU A 151 -21.18 17.49 -1.01
N GLU A 152 -21.01 17.99 -2.24
CA GLU A 152 -21.23 17.20 -3.47
C GLU A 152 -20.27 15.99 -3.54
N LEU A 153 -19.03 16.16 -3.09
CA LEU A 153 -18.08 15.02 -3.01
C LEU A 153 -18.53 13.99 -1.99
N VAL A 154 -18.94 14.43 -0.80
CA VAL A 154 -19.42 13.51 0.23
C VAL A 154 -20.62 12.73 -0.30
N GLU A 155 -21.59 13.38 -0.91
CA GLU A 155 -22.77 12.72 -1.50
C GLU A 155 -22.37 11.72 -2.60
N ARG A 156 -21.42 12.09 -3.46
CA ARG A 156 -20.98 11.27 -4.59
C ARG A 156 -20.21 10.02 -4.15
N TYR A 157 -19.34 10.16 -3.14
CA TYR A 157 -18.40 9.10 -2.77
C TYR A 157 -18.74 8.36 -1.48
N PHE A 158 -19.70 8.85 -0.69
CA PHE A 158 -20.06 8.25 0.60
C PHE A 158 -20.53 6.79 0.51
N HIS A 159 -21.15 6.42 -0.60
CA HIS A 159 -21.69 5.08 -0.83
C HIS A 159 -20.91 4.28 -1.89
N ILE A 160 -19.73 4.74 -2.29
CA ILE A 160 -18.87 3.99 -3.19
C ILE A 160 -18.03 3.00 -2.34
N GLY A 161 -18.51 1.76 -2.26
CA GLY A 161 -17.86 0.69 -1.54
C GLY A 161 -18.49 -0.65 -1.87
#